data_9a298981f2a04bfda74a65ce2ba17e36
#
_entry.id   9a298981f2a04bfda74a65ce2ba17e36
#
_cell.length_a   1.000
_cell.length_b   1.000
_cell.length_c   1.000
_cell.angle_alpha   90.00
_cell.angle_beta   90.00
_cell.angle_gamma   90.00
#
_symmetry.space_group_name_H-M   'P 1'
#
loop_
_entity.id
_entity.type
_entity.pdbx_description
1 polymer ?
#
loop_
_entity_poly.entity_id
_entity_poly.type
_entity_poly.pdbx_seq_one_letter_code
_entity_poly.pdbx_strand_id
1 'polypeptide(L)'
;MIKDAEDKGLLKPGATIIEPTSGNTGIGIASVAAAKGYRAILTLPDTMSVERRNLLKAYGAELVLTEGAKGMKGAIAKAEELNKEIEGSIILGQFDNPANPAAHKATTGPEIWEQLDGKVDIFVAGVGTGGTVTGVGEYLKSQNPDVKIVAVEPATSPVLSKGTAGAHKIQGIGAGFVPTVLDTKIYDEIIAIDNDDAVSYTHLRAHETR
;
A
#
# COMPACT_ATOMS: atom_id res chain seq x y z
N MET A 1 -11.06 -2.97 1.27
CA MET A 1 -10.96 -4.12 0.33
C MET A 1 -11.69 -5.35 0.87
N ILE A 2 -11.35 -5.93 2.03
CA ILE A 2 -12.07 -7.12 2.58
C ILE A 2 -13.56 -6.85 2.73
N LYS A 3 -13.94 -5.77 3.45
CA LYS A 3 -15.35 -5.39 3.60
C LYS A 3 -16.07 -5.19 2.25
N ASP A 4 -15.43 -4.53 1.30
CA ASP A 4 -15.99 -4.32 -0.04
C ASP A 4 -16.23 -5.65 -0.78
N ALA A 5 -15.29 -6.60 -0.66
CA ALA A 5 -15.44 -7.93 -1.23
C ALA A 5 -16.57 -8.74 -0.55
N GLU A 6 -16.75 -8.59 0.76
CA GLU A 6 -17.88 -9.17 1.51
C GLU A 6 -19.23 -8.58 1.05
N ASP A 7 -19.31 -7.23 1.00
CA ASP A 7 -20.53 -6.50 0.60
C ASP A 7 -20.95 -6.85 -0.85
N LYS A 8 -19.99 -7.14 -1.72
CA LYS A 8 -20.23 -7.59 -3.11
C LYS A 8 -20.48 -9.10 -3.23
N GLY A 9 -20.42 -9.85 -2.14
CA GLY A 9 -20.58 -11.31 -2.15
C GLY A 9 -19.45 -12.08 -2.83
N LEU A 10 -18.32 -11.42 -3.08
CA LEU A 10 -17.11 -12.02 -3.68
C LEU A 10 -16.29 -12.83 -2.67
N LEU A 11 -16.35 -12.45 -1.40
CA LEU A 11 -15.67 -13.10 -0.29
C LEU A 11 -16.69 -13.79 0.63
N LYS A 12 -16.72 -15.12 0.57
CA LYS A 12 -17.61 -15.95 1.41
C LYS A 12 -16.91 -16.34 2.72
N PRO A 13 -17.67 -16.63 3.79
CA PRO A 13 -17.09 -17.14 5.04
C PRO A 13 -16.15 -18.34 4.80
N GLY A 14 -14.96 -18.31 5.38
CA GLY A 14 -13.94 -19.36 5.22
C GLY A 14 -13.19 -19.36 3.89
N ALA A 15 -13.44 -18.40 2.99
CA ALA A 15 -12.73 -18.29 1.73
C ALA A 15 -11.24 -17.95 1.91
N THR A 16 -10.47 -18.19 0.86
CA THR A 16 -9.03 -17.90 0.83
C THR A 16 -8.80 -16.52 0.21
N ILE A 17 -8.09 -15.67 0.93
CA ILE A 17 -7.59 -14.38 0.44
C ILE A 17 -6.15 -14.57 0.01
N ILE A 18 -5.82 -14.16 -1.20
CA ILE A 18 -4.45 -14.13 -1.73
C ILE A 18 -4.08 -12.67 -1.97
N GLU A 19 -2.87 -12.25 -1.56
CA GLU A 19 -2.42 -10.89 -1.84
C GLU A 19 -0.91 -10.83 -2.07
N PRO A 20 -0.47 -10.22 -3.18
CA PRO A 20 0.94 -9.89 -3.37
C PRO A 20 1.28 -8.65 -2.54
N THR A 21 2.21 -8.78 -1.59
CA THR A 21 2.53 -7.68 -0.69
C THR A 21 3.95 -7.75 -0.16
N SER A 22 4.56 -6.60 -0.02
CA SER A 22 5.86 -6.45 0.65
C SER A 22 5.78 -5.57 1.90
N GLY A 23 4.58 -5.13 2.28
CA GLY A 23 4.41 -4.09 3.28
C GLY A 23 3.28 -4.30 4.29
N ASN A 24 2.83 -3.17 4.82
CA ASN A 24 1.81 -3.10 5.88
C ASN A 24 0.43 -3.64 5.44
N THR A 25 0.11 -3.59 4.14
CA THR A 25 -1.13 -4.18 3.59
C THR A 25 -1.23 -5.66 3.94
N GLY A 26 -0.13 -6.42 3.81
CA GLY A 26 -0.09 -7.83 4.21
C GLY A 26 -0.39 -8.04 5.69
N ILE A 27 0.16 -7.19 6.55
CA ILE A 27 -0.10 -7.24 8.00
C ILE A 27 -1.57 -6.96 8.29
N GLY A 28 -2.14 -5.93 7.68
CA GLY A 28 -3.56 -5.59 7.83
C GLY A 28 -4.49 -6.70 7.33
N ILE A 29 -4.18 -7.31 6.17
CA ILE A 29 -4.94 -8.44 5.64
C ILE A 29 -4.85 -9.65 6.57
N ALA A 30 -3.64 -10.02 7.01
CA ALA A 30 -3.44 -11.16 7.91
C ALA A 30 -4.20 -10.98 9.23
N SER A 31 -4.13 -9.79 9.83
CA SER A 31 -4.85 -9.46 11.07
C SER A 31 -6.36 -9.57 10.90
N VAL A 32 -6.92 -8.96 9.85
CA VAL A 32 -8.37 -9.00 9.59
C VAL A 32 -8.83 -10.41 9.21
N ALA A 33 -8.04 -11.13 8.41
CA ALA A 33 -8.33 -12.51 8.02
C ALA A 33 -8.39 -13.42 9.25
N ALA A 34 -7.41 -13.31 10.17
CA ALA A 34 -7.41 -14.05 11.44
C ALA A 34 -8.67 -13.75 12.28
N ALA A 35 -9.04 -12.47 12.40
CA ALA A 35 -10.20 -12.05 13.18
C ALA A 35 -11.54 -12.52 12.59
N LYS A 36 -11.61 -12.67 11.24
CA LYS A 36 -12.84 -13.05 10.52
C LYS A 36 -12.88 -14.52 10.09
N GLY A 37 -11.84 -15.30 10.37
CA GLY A 37 -11.78 -16.72 10.02
C GLY A 37 -11.53 -17.00 8.53
N TYR A 38 -10.86 -16.08 7.82
CA TYR A 38 -10.41 -16.29 6.45
C TYR A 38 -9.01 -16.92 6.43
N ARG A 39 -8.76 -17.77 5.45
CA ARG A 39 -7.42 -18.21 5.12
C ARG A 39 -6.70 -17.09 4.36
N ALA A 40 -5.50 -16.72 4.78
CA ALA A 40 -4.69 -15.70 4.08
C ALA A 40 -3.40 -16.31 3.54
N ILE A 41 -3.16 -16.15 2.24
CA ILE A 41 -1.92 -16.52 1.55
C ILE A 41 -1.28 -15.24 1.02
N LEU A 42 -0.08 -14.94 1.48
CA LEU A 42 0.64 -13.74 1.09
C LEU A 42 1.87 -14.11 0.25
N THR A 43 1.93 -13.59 -0.96
CA THR A 43 3.09 -13.76 -1.83
C THR A 43 4.02 -12.55 -1.69
N LEU A 44 5.30 -12.78 -1.43
CA LEU A 44 6.26 -11.71 -1.14
C LEU A 44 7.68 -12.12 -1.56
N PRO A 45 8.52 -11.14 -1.97
CA PRO A 45 9.92 -11.40 -2.27
C PRO A 45 10.68 -11.96 -1.06
N ASP A 46 11.59 -12.87 -1.28
CA ASP A 46 12.43 -13.49 -0.23
C ASP A 46 13.42 -12.52 0.43
N THR A 47 13.57 -11.32 -0.15
CA THR A 47 14.34 -10.19 0.42
C THR A 47 13.63 -9.47 1.57
N MET A 48 12.36 -9.81 1.84
CA MET A 48 11.62 -9.23 2.97
C MET A 48 12.23 -9.63 4.31
N SER A 49 12.24 -8.68 5.27
CA SER A 49 12.82 -8.88 6.58
C SER A 49 12.19 -10.05 7.34
N VAL A 50 13.00 -10.75 8.12
CA VAL A 50 12.57 -11.91 8.92
C VAL A 50 11.49 -11.51 9.93
N GLU A 51 11.60 -10.32 10.52
CA GLU A 51 10.65 -9.77 11.50
C GLU A 51 9.26 -9.65 10.90
N ARG A 52 9.15 -9.11 9.68
CA ARG A 52 7.86 -9.02 8.98
C ARG A 52 7.29 -10.39 8.66
N ARG A 53 8.12 -11.31 8.17
CA ARG A 53 7.67 -12.69 7.91
C ARG A 53 7.17 -13.36 9.18
N ASN A 54 7.84 -13.17 10.31
CA ASN A 54 7.44 -13.72 11.59
C ASN A 54 6.10 -13.10 12.08
N LEU A 55 5.93 -11.79 11.91
CA LEU A 55 4.70 -11.11 12.26
C LEU A 55 3.50 -11.64 11.44
N LEU A 56 3.67 -11.80 10.13
CA LEU A 56 2.63 -12.35 9.26
C LEU A 56 2.26 -13.79 9.66
N LYS A 57 3.26 -14.63 9.97
CA LYS A 57 3.03 -15.99 10.48
C LYS A 57 2.34 -16.00 11.84
N ALA A 58 2.65 -15.05 12.72
CA ALA A 58 1.99 -14.93 14.02
C ALA A 58 0.49 -14.63 13.90
N TYR A 59 0.07 -13.94 12.84
CA TYR A 59 -1.35 -13.78 12.48
C TYR A 59 -1.95 -14.99 11.76
N GLY A 60 -1.18 -16.07 11.56
CA GLY A 60 -1.67 -17.29 10.89
C GLY A 60 -1.65 -17.22 9.35
N ALA A 61 -1.03 -16.22 8.74
CA ALA A 61 -0.94 -16.15 7.29
C ALA A 61 0.09 -17.17 6.73
N GLU A 62 -0.27 -17.79 5.63
CA GLU A 62 0.63 -18.62 4.83
C GLU A 62 1.50 -17.72 3.94
N LEU A 63 2.82 -17.94 3.95
CA LEU A 63 3.76 -17.14 3.18
C LEU A 63 4.31 -17.95 2.00
N VAL A 64 4.17 -17.40 0.81
CA VAL A 64 4.78 -17.93 -0.41
C VAL A 64 5.87 -16.97 -0.86
N LEU A 65 7.13 -17.36 -0.66
CA LEU A 65 8.28 -16.55 -1.02
C LEU A 65 8.55 -16.66 -2.52
N THR A 66 8.80 -15.52 -3.14
CA THR A 66 9.20 -15.42 -4.54
C THR A 66 10.62 -14.90 -4.65
N GLU A 67 11.23 -15.13 -5.80
CA GLU A 67 12.61 -14.69 -6.09
C GLU A 67 12.73 -13.17 -5.97
N GLY A 68 13.60 -12.70 -5.09
CA GLY A 68 13.77 -11.27 -4.78
C GLY A 68 14.14 -10.41 -6.00
N ALA A 69 14.91 -10.97 -6.95
CA ALA A 69 15.28 -10.29 -8.19
C ALA A 69 14.06 -9.92 -9.06
N LYS A 70 12.93 -10.63 -8.92
CA LYS A 70 11.68 -10.33 -9.63
C LYS A 70 10.82 -9.27 -8.93
N GLY A 71 11.16 -8.87 -7.71
CA GLY A 71 10.46 -7.86 -6.93
C GLY A 71 8.96 -8.11 -6.81
N MET A 72 8.17 -7.04 -6.77
CA MET A 72 6.70 -7.14 -6.70
C MET A 72 6.06 -7.81 -7.92
N LYS A 73 6.65 -7.68 -9.11
CA LYS A 73 6.13 -8.36 -10.31
C LYS A 73 6.13 -9.88 -10.15
N GLY A 74 7.18 -10.44 -9.52
CA GLY A 74 7.26 -11.86 -9.21
C GLY A 74 6.20 -12.30 -8.19
N ALA A 75 5.95 -11.48 -7.17
CA ALA A 75 4.92 -11.75 -6.17
C ALA A 75 3.51 -11.70 -6.78
N ILE A 76 3.23 -10.73 -7.65
CA ILE A 76 1.93 -10.61 -8.36
C ILE A 76 1.70 -11.86 -9.23
N ALA A 77 2.67 -12.24 -10.06
CA ALA A 77 2.54 -13.42 -10.92
C ALA A 77 2.26 -14.70 -10.11
N LYS A 78 2.92 -14.86 -8.95
CA LYS A 78 2.69 -16.02 -8.08
C LYS A 78 1.32 -15.98 -7.40
N ALA A 79 0.81 -14.80 -7.04
CA ALA A 79 -0.54 -14.66 -6.52
C ALA A 79 -1.59 -15.06 -7.57
N GLU A 80 -1.40 -14.66 -8.81
CA GLU A 80 -2.30 -15.02 -9.93
C GLU A 80 -2.27 -16.52 -10.23
N GLU A 81 -1.10 -17.16 -10.16
CA GLU A 81 -0.95 -18.60 -10.29
C GLU A 81 -1.75 -19.33 -9.21
N LEU A 82 -1.54 -18.98 -7.94
CA LEU A 82 -2.23 -19.58 -6.80
C LEU A 82 -3.75 -19.36 -6.86
N ASN A 83 -4.18 -18.18 -7.32
CA ASN A 83 -5.60 -17.89 -7.45
C ASN A 83 -6.31 -18.77 -8.50
N LYS A 84 -5.58 -19.22 -9.52
CA LYS A 84 -6.11 -20.18 -10.50
C LYS A 84 -6.16 -21.61 -9.97
N GLU A 85 -5.22 -21.96 -9.07
CA GLU A 85 -5.12 -23.31 -8.48
C GLU A 85 -6.07 -23.51 -7.31
N ILE A 86 -6.36 -22.46 -6.54
CA ILE A 86 -7.18 -22.55 -5.32
C ILE A 86 -8.60 -22.06 -5.61
N GLU A 87 -9.52 -23.00 -5.78
CA GLU A 87 -10.92 -22.71 -6.04
C GLU A 87 -11.55 -21.85 -4.94
N GLY A 88 -12.31 -20.83 -5.32
CA GLY A 88 -12.97 -19.91 -4.40
C GLY A 88 -12.04 -18.94 -3.70
N SER A 89 -10.76 -18.87 -4.08
CA SER A 89 -9.86 -17.83 -3.61
C SER A 89 -10.08 -16.52 -4.36
N ILE A 90 -9.71 -15.41 -3.71
CA ILE A 90 -9.73 -14.08 -4.32
C ILE A 90 -8.42 -13.34 -4.09
N ILE A 91 -7.99 -12.55 -5.08
CA ILE A 91 -6.96 -11.52 -4.89
C ILE A 91 -7.67 -10.21 -4.57
N LEU A 92 -7.30 -9.55 -3.47
CA LEU A 92 -7.88 -8.25 -3.10
C LEU A 92 -7.39 -7.13 -4.01
N GLY A 93 -6.17 -7.24 -4.53
CA GLY A 93 -5.63 -6.40 -5.58
C GLY A 93 -5.36 -4.96 -5.14
N GLN A 94 -4.51 -4.73 -4.15
CA GLN A 94 -4.23 -3.40 -3.61
C GLN A 94 -3.82 -2.34 -4.65
N PHE A 95 -3.26 -2.78 -5.79
CA PHE A 95 -2.80 -1.87 -6.85
C PHE A 95 -3.89 -1.48 -7.86
N ASP A 96 -4.99 -2.26 -7.92
CA ASP A 96 -6.04 -2.13 -8.92
C ASP A 96 -7.44 -1.97 -8.33
N ASN A 97 -7.62 -2.26 -7.05
CA ASN A 97 -8.92 -2.24 -6.38
C ASN A 97 -9.32 -0.84 -5.93
N PRO A 98 -10.38 -0.25 -6.48
CA PRO A 98 -10.82 1.10 -6.12
C PRO A 98 -11.28 1.23 -4.65
N ALA A 99 -11.57 0.13 -3.96
CA ALA A 99 -11.85 0.15 -2.53
C ALA A 99 -10.65 0.60 -1.68
N ASN A 100 -9.42 0.57 -2.22
CA ASN A 100 -8.23 1.09 -1.56
C ASN A 100 -8.31 2.64 -1.43
N PRO A 101 -8.31 3.44 -2.50
CA PRO A 101 -8.46 4.90 -2.34
C PRO A 101 -9.81 5.30 -1.74
N ALA A 102 -10.89 4.56 -2.03
CA ALA A 102 -12.20 4.84 -1.46
C ALA A 102 -12.22 4.78 0.08
N ALA A 103 -11.50 3.83 0.69
CA ALA A 103 -11.36 3.75 2.13
C ALA A 103 -10.67 5.02 2.69
N HIS A 104 -9.58 5.47 2.08
CA HIS A 104 -8.86 6.67 2.50
C HIS A 104 -9.72 7.95 2.31
N LYS A 105 -10.51 8.02 1.26
CA LYS A 105 -11.46 9.11 1.04
C LYS A 105 -12.56 9.15 2.09
N ALA A 106 -13.03 7.97 2.52
CA ALA A 106 -14.13 7.85 3.49
C ALA A 106 -13.69 7.96 4.95
N THR A 107 -12.42 7.71 5.27
CA THR A 107 -11.93 7.68 6.66
C THR A 107 -10.70 8.57 6.87
N THR A 108 -9.56 8.26 6.30
CA THR A 108 -8.28 8.95 6.54
C THR A 108 -8.36 10.44 6.18
N GLY A 109 -8.98 10.78 5.06
CA GLY A 109 -9.15 12.17 4.64
C GLY A 109 -10.00 12.99 5.63
N PRO A 110 -11.22 12.55 5.99
CA PRO A 110 -12.01 13.16 7.04
C PRO A 110 -11.30 13.29 8.38
N GLU A 111 -10.64 12.23 8.84
CA GLU A 111 -9.90 12.23 10.11
C GLU A 111 -8.80 13.30 10.14
N ILE A 112 -8.02 13.42 9.05
CA ILE A 112 -6.99 14.47 8.93
C ILE A 112 -7.63 15.86 8.98
N TRP A 113 -8.70 16.06 8.21
CA TRP A 113 -9.39 17.35 8.14
C TRP A 113 -9.97 17.79 9.48
N GLU A 114 -10.64 16.87 10.18
CA GLU A 114 -11.23 17.13 11.50
C GLU A 114 -10.17 17.38 12.58
N GLN A 115 -9.11 16.54 12.62
CA GLN A 115 -8.03 16.67 13.62
C GLN A 115 -7.22 17.95 13.48
N LEU A 116 -7.20 18.55 12.29
CA LEU A 116 -6.51 19.81 12.02
C LEU A 116 -7.48 21.02 11.92
N ASP A 117 -8.72 20.89 12.39
CA ASP A 117 -9.74 21.95 12.35
C ASP A 117 -9.91 22.55 10.95
N GLY A 118 -9.81 21.74 9.91
CA GLY A 118 -9.90 22.17 8.50
C GLY A 118 -8.72 23.01 8.01
N LYS A 119 -7.61 23.07 8.75
CA LYS A 119 -6.42 23.87 8.42
C LYS A 119 -5.35 23.00 7.79
N VAL A 120 -5.53 22.65 6.53
CA VAL A 120 -4.59 21.87 5.74
C VAL A 120 -4.20 22.67 4.50
N ASP A 121 -2.96 23.12 4.44
CA ASP A 121 -2.41 23.82 3.27
C ASP A 121 -1.72 22.84 2.31
N ILE A 122 -0.97 21.88 2.87
CA ILE A 122 -0.18 20.93 2.10
C ILE A 122 -0.34 19.54 2.70
N PHE A 123 -0.64 18.55 1.85
CA PHE A 123 -0.62 17.13 2.20
C PHE A 123 0.50 16.42 1.45
N VAL A 124 1.43 15.82 2.19
CA VAL A 124 2.58 15.10 1.64
C VAL A 124 2.44 13.61 1.93
N ALA A 125 2.52 12.77 0.90
CA ALA A 125 2.41 11.32 1.07
C ALA A 125 3.35 10.53 0.17
N GLY A 126 3.98 9.50 0.73
CA GLY A 126 4.74 8.52 -0.04
C GLY A 126 3.83 7.62 -0.88
N VAL A 127 4.23 7.36 -2.13
CA VAL A 127 3.43 6.58 -3.07
C VAL A 127 3.91 5.13 -3.14
N GLY A 128 3.17 4.24 -2.48
CA GLY A 128 3.27 2.79 -2.68
C GLY A 128 2.23 2.34 -3.71
N THR A 129 0.99 2.04 -3.28
CA THR A 129 -0.14 1.80 -4.18
C THR A 129 -0.75 3.09 -4.72
N GLY A 130 -0.52 4.22 -4.06
CA GLY A 130 -1.16 5.49 -4.39
C GLY A 130 -2.55 5.68 -3.79
N GLY A 131 -3.08 4.66 -3.10
CA GLY A 131 -4.42 4.73 -2.50
C GLY A 131 -4.58 5.87 -1.51
N THR A 132 -3.57 6.11 -0.66
CA THR A 132 -3.58 7.19 0.32
C THR A 132 -3.56 8.57 -0.36
N VAL A 133 -2.60 8.81 -1.26
CA VAL A 133 -2.49 10.11 -1.93
C VAL A 133 -3.72 10.43 -2.76
N THR A 134 -4.29 9.42 -3.43
CA THR A 134 -5.53 9.57 -4.21
C THR A 134 -6.72 9.84 -3.30
N GLY A 135 -7.03 8.95 -2.36
CA GLY A 135 -8.25 9.05 -1.55
C GLY A 135 -8.25 10.26 -0.61
N VAL A 136 -7.12 10.52 0.08
CA VAL A 136 -6.98 11.70 0.92
C VAL A 136 -6.98 12.97 0.08
N GLY A 137 -6.24 12.98 -1.04
CA GLY A 137 -6.17 14.13 -1.94
C GLY A 137 -7.54 14.50 -2.50
N GLU A 138 -8.34 13.52 -2.96
CA GLU A 138 -9.71 13.75 -3.40
C GLU A 138 -10.59 14.33 -2.31
N TYR A 139 -10.48 13.84 -1.08
CA TYR A 139 -11.26 14.37 0.03
C TYR A 139 -10.83 15.79 0.38
N LEU A 140 -9.53 16.04 0.59
CA LEU A 140 -9.03 17.36 0.98
C LEU A 140 -9.34 18.43 -0.07
N LYS A 141 -9.11 18.14 -1.36
CA LYS A 141 -9.47 19.05 -2.45
C LYS A 141 -10.98 19.28 -2.58
N SER A 142 -11.81 18.34 -2.13
CA SER A 142 -13.27 18.55 -2.06
C SER A 142 -13.69 19.51 -0.95
N GLN A 143 -12.88 19.62 0.11
CA GLN A 143 -13.10 20.56 1.22
C GLN A 143 -12.49 21.93 0.91
N ASN A 144 -11.27 21.95 0.42
CA ASN A 144 -10.54 23.13 0.01
C ASN A 144 -9.73 22.85 -1.27
N PRO A 145 -10.13 23.38 -2.44
CA PRO A 145 -9.44 23.15 -3.71
C PRO A 145 -7.98 23.64 -3.74
N ASP A 146 -7.61 24.57 -2.86
CA ASP A 146 -6.26 25.15 -2.79
C ASP A 146 -5.26 24.28 -2.04
N VAL A 147 -5.70 23.19 -1.40
CA VAL A 147 -4.79 22.25 -0.74
C VAL A 147 -3.83 21.65 -1.75
N LYS A 148 -2.54 21.84 -1.49
CA LYS A 148 -1.47 21.27 -2.31
C LYS A 148 -1.21 19.81 -1.92
N ILE A 149 -1.28 18.92 -2.89
CA ILE A 149 -0.98 17.50 -2.72
C ILE A 149 0.41 17.20 -3.28
N VAL A 150 1.29 16.65 -2.45
CA VAL A 150 2.67 16.31 -2.80
C VAL A 150 2.87 14.82 -2.72
N ALA A 151 3.23 14.21 -3.85
CA ALA A 151 3.57 12.80 -3.92
C ALA A 151 5.08 12.60 -3.69
N VAL A 152 5.47 11.61 -2.91
CA VAL A 152 6.87 11.28 -2.64
C VAL A 152 7.21 9.93 -3.26
N GLU A 153 8.30 9.89 -4.02
CA GLU A 153 8.84 8.67 -4.62
C GLU A 153 10.35 8.50 -4.35
N PRO A 154 10.92 7.28 -4.46
CA PRO A 154 12.36 7.10 -4.34
C PRO A 154 13.11 7.70 -5.53
N ALA A 155 14.19 8.47 -5.27
CA ALA A 155 14.99 9.11 -6.31
C ALA A 155 15.68 8.11 -7.26
N THR A 156 15.98 6.90 -6.77
CA THR A 156 16.56 5.82 -7.59
C THR A 156 15.50 4.99 -8.34
N SER A 157 14.20 5.25 -8.10
CA SER A 157 13.07 4.62 -8.81
C SER A 157 11.99 5.67 -9.13
N PRO A 158 12.32 6.72 -9.92
CA PRO A 158 11.45 7.86 -10.16
C PRO A 158 10.38 7.53 -11.23
N VAL A 159 9.49 6.61 -10.90
CA VAL A 159 8.46 6.12 -11.84
C VAL A 159 7.44 7.19 -12.17
N LEU A 160 7.03 7.99 -11.17
CA LEU A 160 5.99 9.01 -11.36
C LEU A 160 6.52 10.23 -12.13
N SER A 161 7.75 10.66 -11.81
CA SER A 161 8.32 11.87 -12.42
C SER A 161 9.06 11.60 -13.74
N LYS A 162 9.70 10.41 -13.89
CA LYS A 162 10.57 10.09 -15.02
C LYS A 162 10.23 8.82 -15.77
N GLY A 163 9.22 8.06 -15.31
CA GLY A 163 8.82 6.79 -15.93
C GLY A 163 9.83 5.65 -15.79
N THR A 164 10.85 5.79 -14.92
CA THR A 164 11.95 4.84 -14.79
C THR A 164 11.91 4.13 -13.45
N ALA A 165 11.82 2.78 -13.47
CA ALA A 165 11.93 1.97 -12.28
C ALA A 165 13.39 1.61 -11.98
N GLY A 166 13.73 1.54 -10.69
CA GLY A 166 15.05 1.15 -10.21
C GLY A 166 15.01 0.53 -8.82
N ALA A 167 16.15 0.00 -8.38
CA ALA A 167 16.28 -0.53 -7.03
C ALA A 167 16.37 0.62 -6.00
N HIS A 168 15.69 0.47 -4.88
CA HIS A 168 15.73 1.42 -3.76
C HIS A 168 15.56 0.69 -2.42
N LYS A 169 15.91 1.36 -1.32
CA LYS A 169 15.88 0.81 0.04
C LYS A 169 14.67 1.30 0.86
N ILE A 170 13.86 2.22 0.35
CA ILE A 170 12.74 2.81 1.06
C ILE A 170 11.55 1.85 1.01
N GLN A 171 11.25 1.20 2.13
CA GLN A 171 10.20 0.20 2.18
C GLN A 171 8.80 0.84 2.23
N GLY A 172 7.85 0.25 1.49
CA GLY A 172 6.45 0.65 1.49
C GLY A 172 6.05 1.66 0.41
N ILE A 173 7.01 2.25 -0.31
CA ILE A 173 6.78 3.12 -1.46
C ILE A 173 7.54 2.60 -2.69
N GLY A 174 7.30 3.19 -3.86
CA GLY A 174 8.05 2.87 -5.07
C GLY A 174 7.82 1.45 -5.59
N ALA A 175 6.60 1.13 -6.01
CA ALA A 175 6.23 -0.21 -6.51
C ALA A 175 6.96 -0.64 -7.80
N GLY A 176 7.65 0.28 -8.48
CA GLY A 176 8.35 0.03 -9.74
C GLY A 176 7.44 0.12 -10.98
N PHE A 177 6.21 0.54 -10.80
CA PHE A 177 5.22 0.82 -11.85
C PHE A 177 4.19 1.83 -11.33
N VAL A 178 3.38 2.41 -12.21
CA VAL A 178 2.25 3.29 -11.83
C VAL A 178 1.04 2.40 -11.53
N PRO A 179 0.55 2.37 -10.27
CA PRO A 179 -0.64 1.58 -9.93
C PRO A 179 -1.91 2.12 -10.57
N THR A 180 -2.85 1.23 -10.91
CA THR A 180 -4.14 1.61 -11.53
C THR A 180 -5.00 2.48 -10.60
N VAL A 181 -4.91 2.26 -9.28
CA VAL A 181 -5.67 3.04 -8.28
C VAL A 181 -5.09 4.43 -8.00
N LEU A 182 -3.91 4.74 -8.53
CA LEU A 182 -3.31 6.07 -8.40
C LEU A 182 -3.93 7.03 -9.42
N ASP A 183 -4.61 8.04 -8.94
CA ASP A 183 -4.95 9.19 -9.78
C ASP A 183 -3.71 10.08 -9.96
N THR A 184 -3.09 10.00 -11.14
CA THR A 184 -1.89 10.78 -11.47
C THR A 184 -2.15 12.28 -11.66
N LYS A 185 -3.39 12.73 -11.57
CA LYS A 185 -3.78 14.14 -11.67
C LYS A 185 -4.09 14.77 -10.30
N ILE A 186 -4.13 13.94 -9.24
CA ILE A 186 -4.51 14.44 -7.91
C ILE A 186 -3.40 15.25 -7.24
N TYR A 187 -2.16 14.91 -7.48
CA TYR A 187 -1.00 15.59 -6.89
C TYR A 187 -0.52 16.75 -7.77
N ASP A 188 -0.07 17.80 -7.11
CA ASP A 188 0.40 19.05 -7.71
C ASP A 188 1.93 19.05 -7.88
N GLU A 189 2.63 18.24 -7.07
CA GLU A 189 4.08 18.14 -7.07
C GLU A 189 4.54 16.71 -6.76
N ILE A 190 5.73 16.34 -7.29
CA ILE A 190 6.41 15.09 -6.97
C ILE A 190 7.77 15.43 -6.37
N ILE A 191 8.07 14.86 -5.20
CA ILE A 191 9.37 14.97 -4.56
C ILE A 191 10.05 13.60 -4.61
N ALA A 192 11.25 13.57 -5.23
CA ALA A 192 12.10 12.38 -5.24
C ALA A 192 13.07 12.42 -4.05
N ILE A 193 13.05 11.38 -3.21
CA ILE A 193 13.86 11.29 -1.97
C ILE A 193 14.93 10.21 -2.12
N ASP A 194 16.17 10.55 -1.78
CA ASP A 194 17.27 9.60 -1.74
C ASP A 194 17.15 8.61 -0.57
N ASN A 195 17.72 7.42 -0.76
CA ASN A 195 17.67 6.37 0.27
C ASN A 195 18.31 6.83 1.60
N ASP A 196 19.44 7.54 1.50
CA ASP A 196 20.19 7.95 2.70
C ASP A 196 19.47 9.08 3.44
N ASP A 197 18.81 10.00 2.73
CA ASP A 197 17.98 11.04 3.34
C ASP A 197 16.79 10.45 4.07
N ALA A 198 16.12 9.45 3.50
CA ALA A 198 15.00 8.76 4.15
C ALA A 198 15.43 8.07 5.45
N VAL A 199 16.60 7.43 5.49
CA VAL A 199 17.15 6.79 6.68
C VAL A 199 17.58 7.83 7.72
N SER A 200 18.28 8.90 7.30
CA SER A 200 18.74 9.98 8.16
C SER A 200 17.56 10.65 8.86
N TYR A 201 16.49 10.95 8.15
CA TYR A 201 15.29 11.57 8.72
C TYR A 201 14.60 10.68 9.77
N THR A 202 14.53 9.39 9.54
CA THR A 202 14.02 8.44 10.54
C THR A 202 14.84 8.48 11.83
N HIS A 203 16.15 8.63 11.73
CA HIS A 203 17.07 8.73 12.86
C HIS A 203 16.90 10.03 13.65
N LEU A 204 16.75 11.17 12.95
CA LEU A 204 16.53 12.48 13.56
C LEU A 204 15.23 12.50 14.37
N ARG A 205 14.12 12.01 13.83
CA ARG A 205 12.84 11.95 14.54
C ARG A 205 12.87 11.10 15.80
N ALA A 206 13.63 10.02 15.83
CA ALA A 206 13.77 9.18 17.02
C ALA A 206 14.41 9.93 18.20
N HIS A 207 15.17 11.00 17.95
CA HIS A 207 15.82 11.84 18.96
C HIS A 207 15.02 13.10 19.34
N GLU A 208 14.14 13.59 18.45
CA GLU A 208 13.37 14.83 18.68
C GLU A 208 12.05 14.61 19.44
N THR A 209 11.58 13.39 19.57
CA THR A 209 10.30 13.03 20.20
C THR A 209 10.45 12.57 21.67
N ARG A 210 11.51 12.96 22.36
CA ARG A 210 11.69 12.73 23.80
C ARG A 210 11.41 13.97 24.61
#